data_d912b4de99fb43d74fe4b3ee24eb69f3
#
_entry.id   d912b4de99fb43d74fe4b3ee24eb69f3
#
_cell.length_a   1.000
_cell.length_b   1.000
_cell.length_c   1.000
_cell.angle_alpha   90.00
_cell.angle_beta   90.00
_cell.angle_gamma   90.00
#
_symmetry.space_group_name_H-M   'P 1'
#
loop_
_entity.id
_entity.type
_entity.pdbx_description
1 polymer ?
#
loop_
_entity_poly.entity_id
_entity_poly.type
_entity_poly.pdbx_seq_one_letter_code
_entity_poly.pdbx_strand_id
1 'polypeptide(L)'
;MNGTLNKVMLIGHLGDDVKITQFDGGNCIGRFPIATSETYKNKQTGEKVSNTEWHTIIVRNKAAEICEKFLKKGDRVYVEGRIKTRNCLLYTSPSPRDAES
;
A
#
# COMPACT_ATOMS: atom_id res chain seq x y z
N MET A 1 -14.71 -3.29 -21.97
CA MET A 1 -13.40 -3.04 -21.44
C MET A 1 -12.79 -1.81 -22.04
N ASN A 2 -12.11 -1.06 -21.27
CA ASN A 2 -11.68 0.23 -21.77
C ASN A 2 -10.24 0.29 -22.21
N GLY A 3 -9.60 -0.83 -22.32
CA GLY A 3 -8.21 -0.81 -22.76
C GLY A 3 -7.24 -0.26 -21.74
N THR A 4 -7.62 -0.22 -20.48
CA THR A 4 -6.75 0.28 -19.43
C THR A 4 -6.48 -0.79 -18.40
N LEU A 5 -5.40 -0.63 -17.68
CA LEU A 5 -5.03 -1.56 -16.65
C LEU A 5 -4.56 -0.79 -15.42
N ASN A 6 -5.07 -1.17 -14.27
CA ASN A 6 -4.62 -0.61 -13.02
C ASN A 6 -4.26 -1.78 -12.11
N LYS A 7 -2.99 -2.08 -12.03
CA LYS A 7 -2.53 -3.21 -11.25
C LYS A 7 -1.19 -2.88 -10.63
N VAL A 8 -1.07 -3.20 -9.36
CA VAL A 8 0.16 -2.96 -8.61
C VAL A 8 0.55 -4.24 -7.92
N MET A 9 1.82 -4.57 -7.96
CA MET A 9 2.36 -5.70 -7.25
C MET A 9 3.49 -5.20 -6.37
N LEU A 10 3.42 -5.51 -5.09
CA LEU A 10 4.41 -5.05 -4.13
C LEU A 10 4.86 -6.21 -3.26
N ILE A 11 6.14 -6.27 -2.99
CA ILE A 11 6.69 -7.20 -2.01
C ILE A 11 7.46 -6.35 -1.02
N GLY A 12 7.07 -6.40 0.22
CA GLY A 12 7.72 -5.58 1.24
C GLY A 12 7.45 -6.10 2.62
N HIS A 13 7.84 -5.33 3.62
CA HIS A 13 7.67 -5.72 5.01
C HIS A 13 6.68 -4.78 5.68
N LEU A 14 5.84 -5.33 6.55
CA LEU A 14 4.91 -4.51 7.30
C LEU A 14 5.68 -3.61 8.26
N GLY A 15 5.34 -2.34 8.22
CA GLY A 15 5.93 -1.38 9.15
C GLY A 15 5.17 -1.27 10.45
N ASP A 16 3.96 -1.82 10.50
CA ASP A 16 3.13 -1.78 11.69
C ASP A 16 2.11 -2.89 11.57
N ASP A 17 1.42 -3.17 12.66
CA ASP A 17 0.37 -4.18 12.65
C ASP A 17 -0.84 -3.68 11.86
N VAL A 18 -1.65 -4.63 11.42
CA VAL A 18 -2.87 -4.29 10.67
C VAL A 18 -3.87 -3.65 11.63
N LYS A 19 -4.39 -2.50 11.23
CA LYS A 19 -5.38 -1.79 12.03
C LYS A 19 -6.73 -1.93 11.38
N ILE A 20 -7.70 -2.36 12.16
CA ILE A 20 -9.05 -2.61 11.66
C ILE A 20 -9.99 -1.52 12.11
N THR A 21 -10.77 -1.02 11.18
CA THR A 21 -11.85 -0.08 11.47
C THR A 21 -13.16 -0.75 11.07
N GLN A 22 -14.09 -0.78 11.98
CA GLN A 22 -15.38 -1.40 11.71
C GLN A 22 -16.41 -0.36 11.36
N PHE A 23 -17.25 -0.69 10.41
CA PHE A 23 -18.34 0.17 9.99
C PHE A 23 -19.69 -0.51 10.23
N ASP A 24 -20.74 0.25 10.12
CA ASP A 24 -22.08 -0.30 10.26
C ASP A 24 -22.34 -1.33 9.17
N GLY A 25 -23.19 -2.29 9.48
CA GLY A 25 -23.55 -3.30 8.50
C GLY A 25 -22.57 -4.46 8.42
N GLY A 26 -21.67 -4.57 9.39
CA GLY A 26 -20.74 -5.68 9.39
C GLY A 26 -19.54 -5.51 8.49
N ASN A 27 -19.35 -4.35 7.93
CA ASN A 27 -18.21 -4.08 7.08
C ASN A 27 -17.00 -3.64 7.90
N CYS A 28 -15.82 -3.96 7.43
CA CYS A 28 -14.61 -3.48 8.07
C CYS A 28 -13.53 -3.21 7.05
N ILE A 29 -12.57 -2.38 7.44
CA ILE A 29 -11.43 -2.05 6.60
C ILE A 29 -10.18 -2.26 7.44
N GLY A 30 -9.20 -2.94 6.86
CA GLY A 30 -7.90 -3.08 7.48
C GLY A 30 -6.90 -2.20 6.75
N ARG A 31 -5.99 -1.62 7.51
CA ARG A 31 -4.97 -0.74 6.94
C ARG A 31 -3.62 -1.08 7.55
N PHE A 32 -2.63 -1.16 6.73
CA PHE A 32 -1.26 -1.37 7.21
C PHE A 32 -0.27 -0.80 6.21
N PRO A 33 0.87 -0.31 6.69
CA PRO A 33 1.91 0.18 5.81
C PRO A 33 2.87 -0.93 5.44
N ILE A 34 3.38 -0.93 4.23
CA ILE A 34 4.48 -1.80 3.87
C ILE A 34 5.61 -0.96 3.31
N ALA A 35 6.81 -1.41 3.56
CA ALA A 35 8.01 -0.74 3.08
C ALA A 35 8.64 -1.56 1.97
N THR A 36 8.90 -0.92 0.85
CA THR A 36 9.68 -1.53 -0.22
C THR A 36 11.01 -0.80 -0.27
N SER A 37 12.08 -1.56 -0.42
CA SER A 37 13.42 -0.98 -0.42
C SER A 37 14.17 -1.34 -1.66
N GLU A 38 14.90 -0.38 -2.19
CA GLU A 38 15.78 -0.61 -3.30
C GLU A 38 17.18 -0.22 -2.89
N THR A 39 18.15 -1.00 -3.30
CA THR A 39 19.53 -0.68 -3.04
C THR A 39 20.25 -0.64 -4.37
N TYR A 40 20.99 0.41 -4.61
CA TYR A 40 21.76 0.51 -5.82
C TYR A 40 23.10 1.16 -5.51
N LYS A 41 24.03 0.99 -6.42
CA LYS A 41 25.36 1.53 -6.26
C LYS A 41 25.45 2.83 -7.04
N ASN A 42 25.91 3.86 -6.36
CA ASN A 42 26.10 5.14 -7.01
C ASN A 42 27.39 5.06 -7.83
N LYS A 43 27.26 5.24 -9.12
CA LYS A 43 28.42 5.12 -10.01
C LYS A 43 29.45 6.22 -9.81
N GLN A 44 29.03 7.35 -9.30
CA GLN A 44 29.96 8.46 -9.12
C GLN A 44 30.77 8.33 -7.84
N THR A 45 30.17 7.85 -6.78
CA THR A 45 30.86 7.74 -5.51
C THR A 45 31.22 6.32 -5.14
N GLY A 46 30.63 5.35 -5.81
CA GLY A 46 30.86 3.95 -5.47
C GLY A 46 30.14 3.47 -4.23
N GLU A 47 29.33 4.31 -3.64
CA GLU A 47 28.63 3.94 -2.41
C GLU A 47 27.31 3.26 -2.70
N LYS A 48 26.88 2.42 -1.78
CA LYS A 48 25.56 1.82 -1.87
C LYS A 48 24.55 2.80 -1.34
N VAL A 49 23.49 3.00 -2.09
CA VAL A 49 22.40 3.89 -1.69
C VAL A 49 21.16 3.03 -1.50
N SER A 50 20.50 3.23 -0.39
CA SER A 50 19.27 2.50 -0.10
C SER A 50 18.11 3.50 -0.08
N ASN A 51 17.05 3.15 -0.76
CA ASN A 51 15.88 4.00 -0.84
C ASN A 51 14.66 3.20 -0.40
N THR A 52 13.91 3.73 0.54
CA THR A 52 12.73 3.05 1.07
C THR A 52 11.49 3.86 0.76
N GLU A 53 10.48 3.18 0.23
CA GLU A 53 9.19 3.79 -0.03
C GLU A 53 8.13 3.13 0.83
N TRP A 54 7.25 3.93 1.37
CA TRP A 54 6.17 3.43 2.20
C TRP A 54 4.86 3.46 1.41
N HIS A 55 4.14 2.35 1.49
CA HIS A 55 2.86 2.24 0.80
C HIS A 55 1.79 1.87 1.81
N THR A 56 0.64 2.51 1.71
CA THR A 56 -0.47 2.17 2.58
C THR A 56 -1.36 1.18 1.87
N ILE A 57 -1.58 0.05 2.51
CA ILE A 57 -2.39 -1.02 1.94
C ILE A 57 -3.73 -1.02 2.65
N ILE A 58 -4.80 -1.11 1.88
CA ILE A 58 -6.15 -1.14 2.42
C ILE A 58 -6.81 -2.42 1.95
N VAL A 59 -7.34 -3.17 2.90
CA VAL A 59 -8.07 -4.41 2.62
C VAL A 59 -9.44 -4.31 3.26
N ARG A 60 -10.39 -5.07 2.75
CA ARG A 60 -11.76 -4.94 3.19
C ARG A 60 -12.34 -6.25 3.63
N ASN A 61 -13.24 -6.18 4.59
CA ASN A 61 -14.06 -7.31 5.02
C ASN A 61 -13.24 -8.54 5.32
N LYS A 62 -13.51 -9.63 4.64
CA LYS A 62 -12.84 -10.88 4.93
C LYS A 62 -11.34 -10.79 4.77
N ALA A 63 -10.87 -10.08 3.77
CA ALA A 63 -9.43 -9.90 3.59
C ALA A 63 -8.82 -9.14 4.75
N ALA A 64 -9.53 -8.16 5.31
CA ALA A 64 -9.06 -7.43 6.47
C ALA A 64 -8.95 -8.34 7.68
N GLU A 65 -9.92 -9.20 7.88
CA GLU A 65 -9.89 -10.13 9.00
C GLU A 65 -8.72 -11.10 8.86
N ILE A 66 -8.51 -11.61 7.68
CA ILE A 66 -7.41 -12.54 7.44
C ILE A 66 -6.07 -11.85 7.67
N CYS A 67 -5.93 -10.64 7.18
CA CYS A 67 -4.68 -9.90 7.36
C CYS A 67 -4.41 -9.61 8.83
N GLU A 68 -5.43 -9.21 9.57
CA GLU A 68 -5.25 -8.95 10.98
C GLU A 68 -4.81 -10.21 11.73
N LYS A 69 -5.36 -11.33 11.31
CA LYS A 69 -5.09 -12.58 12.00
C LYS A 69 -3.69 -13.12 11.73
N PHE A 70 -3.21 -12.95 10.52
CA PHE A 70 -1.98 -13.59 10.09
C PHE A 70 -0.79 -12.67 9.87
N LEU A 71 -1.00 -11.39 9.71
CA LEU A 71 0.08 -10.46 9.43
C LEU A 71 0.47 -9.65 10.65
N LYS A 72 1.75 -9.50 10.87
CA LYS A 72 2.28 -8.74 11.99
C LYS A 72 3.38 -7.82 11.52
N LYS A 73 3.69 -6.83 12.33
CA LYS A 73 4.78 -5.92 12.06
C LYS A 73 6.05 -6.70 11.76
N GLY A 74 6.71 -6.34 10.68
CA GLY A 74 7.94 -7.00 10.27
C GLY A 74 7.78 -8.15 9.30
N ASP A 75 6.57 -8.62 9.08
CA ASP A 75 6.34 -9.73 8.15
C ASP A 75 6.58 -9.29 6.71
N ARG A 76 7.13 -10.19 5.94
CA ARG A 76 7.30 -9.96 4.52
C ARG A 76 6.06 -10.44 3.79
N VAL A 77 5.51 -9.58 2.96
CA VAL A 77 4.25 -9.91 2.27
C VAL A 77 4.33 -9.55 0.80
N TYR A 78 3.51 -10.25 0.02
CA TYR A 78 3.30 -9.94 -1.37
C TYR A 78 1.88 -9.42 -1.50
N VAL A 79 1.73 -8.25 -2.10
CA VAL A 79 0.43 -7.62 -2.26
C VAL A 79 0.18 -7.37 -3.73
N GLU A 80 -1.00 -7.72 -4.17
CA GLU A 80 -1.44 -7.44 -5.52
C GLU A 80 -2.77 -6.72 -5.43
N GLY A 81 -2.88 -5.61 -6.09
CA GLY A 81 -4.11 -4.83 -6.05
C GLY A 81 -4.08 -3.73 -7.07
N ARG A 82 -4.78 -2.68 -6.79
CA ARG A 82 -4.82 -1.53 -7.68
C ARG A 82 -4.69 -0.24 -6.89
N ILE A 83 -4.27 0.79 -7.57
CA ILE A 83 -4.11 2.09 -6.96
C ILE A 83 -5.44 2.79 -6.96
N LYS A 84 -5.82 3.29 -5.80
CA LYS A 84 -7.00 4.10 -5.67
C LYS A 84 -6.63 5.43 -5.05
N THR A 85 -7.11 6.49 -5.65
CA THR A 85 -6.88 7.82 -5.11
C THR A 85 -8.18 8.29 -4.49
N ARG A 86 -8.05 8.75 -3.24
CA ARG A 86 -9.22 9.25 -2.56
C ARG A 86 -9.39 10.72 -2.90
N ASN A 87 -10.58 11.08 -3.32
CA ASN A 87 -10.88 12.46 -3.53
C ASN A 87 -11.11 13.16 -2.23
N CYS A 88 -10.51 14.30 -2.07
CA CYS A 88 -10.73 15.11 -0.90
C CYS A 88 -11.43 16.37 -1.35
N LEU A 89 -12.58 16.60 -0.84
CA LEU A 89 -13.36 17.73 -1.26
C LEU A 89 -12.73 19.05 -0.93
N LEU A 90 -11.94 19.08 0.10
CA LEU A 90 -11.31 20.29 0.45
C LEU A 90 -10.10 20.61 -0.39
N TYR A 91 -9.71 19.75 -1.30
CA TYR A 91 -8.47 19.85 -1.87
C TYR A 91 -8.59 19.77 -3.28
N THR A 92 -8.37 20.73 -3.94
CA THR A 92 -8.51 20.69 -5.32
C THR A 92 -7.28 20.25 -5.94
N SER A 93 -6.75 19.26 -5.50
CA SER A 93 -5.57 18.76 -6.09
C SER A 93 -5.76 18.42 -7.45
N PRO A 94 -5.06 18.93 -8.25
CA PRO A 94 -5.16 18.62 -9.57
C PRO A 94 -4.46 17.43 -9.94
N SER A 95 -3.91 16.87 -9.24
CA SER A 95 -3.15 15.88 -9.62
C SER A 95 -3.67 14.93 -10.20
N PRO A 96 -3.64 14.81 -11.03
CA PRO A 96 -4.14 13.90 -11.64
C PRO A 96 -3.45 12.75 -11.63
N ARG A 97 -3.18 12.40 -11.55
CA ARG A 97 -2.71 11.41 -11.61
C ARG A 97 -2.71 10.74 -10.85
N ASP A 98 -3.01 10.64 -10.55
CA ASP A 98 -2.95 10.12 -9.89
C ASP A 98 -3.25 9.19 -9.57
N ALA A 99 -3.18 8.78 -9.70
CA ALA A 99 -3.31 7.77 -9.45
C ALA A 99 -4.32 7.26 -8.96
N GLU A 100 -4.98 6.93 -9.05
CA GLU A 100 -5.74 6.62 -8.72
C GLU A 100 -6.21 5.89 -8.43
N SER A 101 -6.60 5.57 -8.07
CA SER A 101 -6.96 5.05 -7.64
C SER A 101 -7.60 4.53 -7.62
#